data_9bed55a6f4611b6207ccb9a44d0e3148
#
_entry.id   9bed55a6f4611b6207ccb9a44d0e3148
#
_cell.length_a   1.000
_cell.length_b   1.000
_cell.length_c   1.000
_cell.angle_alpha   90.00
_cell.angle_beta   90.00
_cell.angle_gamma   90.00
#
_symmetry.space_group_name_H-M   'P 1'
#
loop_
_entity.id
_entity.type
_entity.pdbx_description
1 polymer ?
#
loop_
_entity_poly.entity_id
_entity_poly.type
_entity_poly.pdbx_seq_one_letter_code
_entity_poly.pdbx_strand_id
1 'polypeptide(L)'
;ENNRICAQVYVKGKFLGSAFYNPEGNLALRFYSREKEEFNAGLVYKRILESISFREDILGFKSAYRLFFAESDNMPGIIADVYGKGVVIQISSYGAEKLKGEIVEGFKMAGYEFLYEKSDNYARRQEGLEPFEGFHFGGARDVIVEINGLNMIVPIGGQKTGLYLDQRLNWEIVGRIMRGRDRVLDAFSYTGGFTLHLLKNGVKRVLAVDEDDEALEILKQNCKINNLKGAETLTGNVFDMLDTFILSNDEFDGIILDPPAFAKGKNISGALKGYTRLIDRALRLVKKGGILAVFSCSHYIDYAHLEDVISRVSKKLLREVKILFRLYQSPDHPVPIYFKDSEYLRGLVCLVY
;
A
#
# COMPACT_ATOMS: atom_id res chain seq x y z
N GLU A 1 -38.96 -0.79 13.41
CA GLU A 1 -38.24 0.50 13.45
C GLU A 1 -36.99 0.39 14.30
N ASN A 2 -35.99 -0.33 13.87
CA ASN A 2 -34.73 -0.42 14.61
C ASN A 2 -33.60 -0.31 13.62
N ASN A 3 -33.22 0.91 13.27
CA ASN A 3 -31.90 1.22 12.68
C ASN A 3 -30.80 1.00 13.74
N ARG A 4 -30.68 -0.19 14.27
CA ARG A 4 -29.57 -0.53 15.16
C ARG A 4 -28.34 -0.80 14.28
N ILE A 5 -27.43 0.16 14.26
CA ILE A 5 -26.15 0.08 13.55
C ILE A 5 -25.17 -0.84 14.30
N CYS A 6 -25.29 -0.91 15.63
CA CYS A 6 -24.50 -1.77 16.50
C CYS A 6 -25.36 -2.89 17.08
N ALA A 7 -24.80 -4.10 17.14
CA ALA A 7 -25.43 -5.28 17.68
C ALA A 7 -24.50 -6.03 18.63
N GLN A 8 -25.07 -6.59 19.71
CA GLN A 8 -24.41 -7.60 20.53
C GLN A 8 -24.75 -8.98 19.95
N VAL A 9 -23.75 -9.74 19.60
CA VAL A 9 -23.89 -11.00 18.88
C VAL A 9 -23.79 -12.18 19.85
N TYR A 10 -24.78 -13.07 19.79
CA TYR A 10 -24.85 -14.28 20.61
C TYR A 10 -25.05 -15.52 19.74
N VAL A 11 -24.38 -16.61 20.08
CA VAL A 11 -24.61 -17.93 19.47
C VAL A 11 -24.92 -18.94 20.60
N LYS A 12 -26.07 -19.55 20.52
CA LYS A 12 -26.56 -20.52 21.56
C LYS A 12 -26.43 -19.95 22.99
N GLY A 13 -26.79 -18.68 23.17
CA GLY A 13 -26.75 -17.99 24.47
C GLY A 13 -25.34 -17.50 24.90
N LYS A 14 -24.28 -17.85 24.18
CA LYS A 14 -22.92 -17.37 24.45
C LYS A 14 -22.67 -16.09 23.70
N PHE A 15 -22.20 -15.05 24.40
CA PHE A 15 -21.78 -13.80 23.81
C PHE A 15 -20.50 -14.00 22.96
N LEU A 16 -20.50 -13.44 21.74
CA LEU A 16 -19.36 -13.51 20.82
C LEU A 16 -18.65 -12.18 20.64
N GLY A 17 -19.36 -11.07 20.74
CA GLY A 17 -18.80 -9.74 20.55
C GLY A 17 -19.83 -8.68 20.17
N SER A 18 -19.36 -7.46 20.08
CA SER A 18 -20.09 -6.28 19.58
C SER A 18 -19.69 -6.05 18.12
N ALA A 19 -20.67 -5.78 17.25
CA ALA A 19 -20.45 -5.69 15.81
C ALA A 19 -21.28 -4.57 15.18
N PHE A 20 -20.81 -4.01 14.08
CA PHE A 20 -21.66 -3.27 13.14
C PHE A 20 -22.61 -4.26 12.45
N TYR A 21 -23.83 -3.82 12.24
CA TYR A 21 -24.87 -4.59 11.59
C TYR A 21 -25.35 -3.88 10.32
N ASN A 22 -25.23 -4.56 9.19
CA ASN A 22 -25.79 -4.13 7.90
C ASN A 22 -26.57 -5.30 7.30
N PRO A 23 -27.92 -5.31 7.39
CA PRO A 23 -28.74 -6.42 6.89
C PRO A 23 -28.73 -6.53 5.36
N GLU A 24 -28.40 -5.46 4.65
CA GLU A 24 -28.36 -5.40 3.17
C GLU A 24 -26.96 -5.61 2.61
N GLY A 25 -25.93 -5.62 3.45
CA GLY A 25 -24.53 -5.80 3.05
C GLY A 25 -24.18 -7.27 2.77
N ASN A 26 -23.15 -7.48 1.94
CA ASN A 26 -22.59 -8.81 1.71
C ASN A 26 -22.07 -9.49 2.99
N LEU A 27 -21.67 -8.69 3.98
CA LEU A 27 -21.31 -9.11 5.34
C LEU A 27 -22.23 -8.43 6.34
N ALA A 28 -23.19 -9.19 6.87
CA ALA A 28 -24.20 -8.66 7.80
C ALA A 28 -23.59 -8.17 9.13
N LEU A 29 -22.50 -8.76 9.59
CA LEU A 29 -21.86 -8.44 10.86
C LEU A 29 -20.36 -8.20 10.67
N ARG A 30 -19.85 -7.07 11.21
CA ARG A 30 -18.43 -6.74 11.29
C ARG A 30 -18.07 -6.46 12.74
N PHE A 31 -17.35 -7.39 13.37
CA PHE A 31 -16.99 -7.29 14.79
C PHE A 31 -15.96 -6.18 15.01
N TYR A 32 -16.24 -5.28 15.97
CA TYR A 32 -15.30 -4.26 16.43
C TYR A 32 -14.80 -4.51 17.86
N SER A 33 -15.45 -5.42 18.62
CA SER A 33 -15.00 -5.83 19.96
C SER A 33 -15.40 -7.25 20.31
N ARG A 34 -14.59 -7.94 21.12
CA ARG A 34 -14.93 -9.20 21.78
C ARG A 34 -15.62 -8.98 23.13
N GLU A 35 -15.72 -7.73 23.57
CA GLU A 35 -16.38 -7.32 24.81
C GLU A 35 -17.71 -6.64 24.51
N LYS A 36 -18.53 -6.46 25.56
CA LYS A 36 -19.79 -5.71 25.47
C LYS A 36 -19.48 -4.22 25.53
N GLU A 37 -19.09 -3.67 24.40
CA GLU A 37 -18.74 -2.27 24.24
C GLU A 37 -19.70 -1.58 23.26
N GLU A 38 -19.97 -0.31 23.51
CA GLU A 38 -20.65 0.58 22.58
C GLU A 38 -19.61 1.28 21.70
N PHE A 39 -19.87 1.39 20.40
CA PHE A 39 -19.01 2.14 19.50
C PHE A 39 -19.30 3.63 19.66
N ASN A 40 -18.35 4.35 20.26
CA ASN A 40 -18.41 5.79 20.52
C ASN A 40 -17.03 6.43 20.40
N ALA A 41 -16.96 7.75 20.52
CA ALA A 41 -15.69 8.51 20.42
C ALA A 41 -14.63 8.05 21.43
N GLY A 42 -15.05 7.66 22.66
CA GLY A 42 -14.14 7.14 23.67
C GLY A 42 -13.50 5.81 23.28
N LEU A 43 -14.26 4.89 22.66
CA LEU A 43 -13.71 3.65 22.13
C LEU A 43 -12.75 3.92 20.95
N VAL A 44 -13.11 4.82 20.04
CA VAL A 44 -12.23 5.22 18.93
C VAL A 44 -10.93 5.79 19.45
N TYR A 45 -10.98 6.72 20.43
CA TYR A 45 -9.81 7.28 21.08
C TYR A 45 -8.93 6.21 21.73
N LYS A 46 -9.53 5.28 22.48
CA LYS A 46 -8.81 4.13 23.06
C LYS A 46 -8.08 3.32 21.98
N ARG A 47 -8.75 2.99 20.86
CA ARG A 47 -8.16 2.26 19.73
C ARG A 47 -7.01 3.03 19.08
N ILE A 48 -7.14 4.35 18.97
CA ILE A 48 -6.06 5.21 18.46
C ILE A 48 -4.82 5.07 19.35
N LEU A 49 -4.96 5.18 20.68
CA LEU A 49 -3.84 5.06 21.61
C LEU A 49 -3.20 3.67 21.57
N GLU A 50 -4.00 2.60 21.54
CA GLU A 50 -3.50 1.22 21.40
C GLU A 50 -2.71 1.05 20.09
N SER A 51 -3.21 1.61 18.99
CA SER A 51 -2.57 1.54 17.67
C SER A 51 -1.30 2.38 17.59
N ILE A 52 -1.27 3.55 18.20
CA ILE A 52 -0.06 4.38 18.32
C ILE A 52 1.02 3.60 19.07
N SER A 53 0.69 3.04 20.25
CA SER A 53 1.66 2.27 21.04
C SER A 53 2.22 1.08 20.23
N PHE A 54 1.39 0.38 19.50
CA PHE A 54 1.87 -0.70 18.62
C PHE A 54 2.84 -0.17 17.55
N ARG A 55 2.48 0.90 16.82
CA ARG A 55 3.29 1.41 15.69
C ARG A 55 4.52 2.17 16.15
N GLU A 56 4.42 2.95 17.23
CA GLU A 56 5.53 3.79 17.69
C GLU A 56 6.43 3.07 18.69
N ASP A 57 5.87 2.40 19.71
CA ASP A 57 6.66 1.80 20.79
C ASP A 57 7.23 0.43 20.38
N ILE A 58 6.46 -0.39 19.64
CA ILE A 58 6.89 -1.74 19.25
C ILE A 58 7.60 -1.71 17.89
N LEU A 59 7.03 -1.04 16.87
CA LEU A 59 7.60 -1.03 15.52
C LEU A 59 8.61 0.09 15.30
N GLY A 60 8.63 1.13 16.15
CA GLY A 60 9.54 2.28 16.04
C GLY A 60 9.18 3.26 14.90
N PHE A 61 7.97 3.20 14.35
CA PHE A 61 7.51 4.12 13.31
C PHE A 61 6.98 5.41 13.94
N LYS A 62 7.36 6.59 13.43
CA LYS A 62 7.03 7.85 14.11
C LYS A 62 6.27 8.86 13.26
N SER A 63 6.78 9.16 12.07
CA SER A 63 6.25 10.29 11.27
C SER A 63 5.15 9.89 10.31
N ALA A 64 5.13 8.64 9.85
CA ALA A 64 4.12 8.12 8.94
C ALA A 64 3.96 6.61 9.13
N TYR A 65 2.72 6.15 9.27
CA TYR A 65 2.38 4.74 9.40
C TYR A 65 0.89 4.51 9.21
N ARG A 66 0.50 3.28 8.85
CA ARG A 66 -0.88 2.82 8.91
C ARG A 66 -1.31 2.73 10.37
N LEU A 67 -2.19 3.61 10.83
CA LEU A 67 -2.75 3.60 12.18
C LEU A 67 -3.82 2.51 12.33
N PHE A 68 -4.78 2.47 11.39
CA PHE A 68 -5.81 1.44 11.37
C PHE A 68 -5.78 0.66 10.07
N PHE A 69 -5.67 -0.64 10.18
CA PHE A 69 -5.80 -1.58 9.08
C PHE A 69 -7.09 -2.39 9.22
N ALA A 70 -8.21 -1.69 9.21
CA ALA A 70 -9.57 -2.22 9.24
C ALA A 70 -9.78 -3.29 10.34
N GLU A 71 -10.27 -4.47 9.95
CA GLU A 71 -10.57 -5.60 10.84
C GLU A 71 -9.34 -6.06 11.64
N SER A 72 -8.14 -5.85 11.14
CA SER A 72 -6.89 -6.21 11.82
C SER A 72 -6.63 -5.40 13.08
N ASP A 73 -7.18 -4.19 13.16
CA ASP A 73 -7.09 -3.29 14.31
C ASP A 73 -8.44 -3.12 15.05
N ASN A 74 -9.39 -4.03 14.84
CA ASN A 74 -10.74 -3.96 15.40
C ASN A 74 -11.49 -2.65 15.06
N MET A 75 -11.17 -2.06 13.91
CA MET A 75 -11.84 -0.89 13.34
C MET A 75 -12.41 -1.24 11.95
N PRO A 76 -13.44 -2.10 11.88
CA PRO A 76 -13.83 -2.77 10.65
C PRO A 76 -14.28 -1.79 9.57
N GLY A 77 -13.64 -1.92 8.40
CA GLY A 77 -13.88 -1.06 7.25
C GLY A 77 -13.29 0.34 7.38
N ILE A 78 -12.42 0.60 8.36
CA ILE A 78 -11.73 1.87 8.54
C ILE A 78 -10.23 1.66 8.31
N ILE A 79 -9.70 2.38 7.33
CA ILE A 79 -8.27 2.54 7.11
C ILE A 79 -7.89 3.94 7.56
N ALA A 80 -6.78 4.09 8.27
CA ALA A 80 -6.26 5.38 8.69
C ALA A 80 -4.75 5.41 8.57
N ASP A 81 -4.21 6.40 7.88
CA ASP A 81 -2.78 6.66 7.76
C ASP A 81 -2.42 7.97 8.45
N VAL A 82 -1.45 7.91 9.35
CA VAL A 82 -0.87 9.07 10.00
C VAL A 82 0.21 9.66 9.11
N TYR A 83 0.20 10.98 8.97
CA TYR A 83 1.22 11.77 8.31
C TYR A 83 1.56 13.00 9.17
N GLY A 84 2.63 12.88 9.96
CA GLY A 84 3.01 13.89 10.94
C GLY A 84 1.92 14.09 11.98
N LYS A 85 1.30 15.26 11.98
CA LYS A 85 0.22 15.62 12.91
C LYS A 85 -1.19 15.47 12.32
N GLY A 86 -1.31 14.92 11.14
CA GLY A 86 -2.58 14.71 10.48
C GLY A 86 -2.87 13.27 10.11
N VAL A 87 -4.12 13.02 9.78
CA VAL A 87 -4.58 11.67 9.41
C VAL A 87 -5.39 11.73 8.12
N VAL A 88 -5.13 10.77 7.24
CA VAL A 88 -5.98 10.48 6.08
C VAL A 88 -6.72 9.18 6.34
N ILE A 89 -8.07 9.23 6.27
CA ILE A 89 -8.91 8.05 6.50
C ILE A 89 -9.65 7.61 5.24
N GLN A 90 -10.02 6.33 5.24
CA GLN A 90 -10.91 5.73 4.28
C GLN A 90 -11.95 4.90 5.02
N ILE A 91 -13.23 5.19 4.81
CA ILE A 91 -14.35 4.48 5.42
C ILE A 91 -15.07 3.67 4.34
N SER A 92 -15.14 2.35 4.51
CA SER A 92 -15.72 1.44 3.54
C SER A 92 -16.84 0.56 4.07
N SER A 93 -17.16 0.61 5.39
CA SER A 93 -18.27 -0.15 5.98
C SER A 93 -19.47 0.75 6.33
N TYR A 94 -20.67 0.23 6.15
CA TYR A 94 -21.93 0.94 6.46
C TYR A 94 -21.99 1.41 7.92
N GLY A 95 -21.62 0.54 8.87
CA GLY A 95 -21.66 0.89 10.29
C GLY A 95 -20.71 2.02 10.65
N ALA A 96 -19.47 1.99 10.13
CA ALA A 96 -18.50 3.07 10.33
C ALA A 96 -18.98 4.38 9.69
N GLU A 97 -19.59 4.33 8.50
CA GLU A 97 -20.17 5.53 7.86
C GLU A 97 -21.24 6.16 8.71
N LYS A 98 -22.15 5.36 9.28
CA LYS A 98 -23.24 5.87 10.14
C LYS A 98 -22.76 6.43 11.47
N LEU A 99 -21.59 5.96 11.94
CA LEU A 99 -20.96 6.42 13.19
C LEU A 99 -19.74 7.30 12.92
N LYS A 100 -19.67 7.91 11.74
CA LYS A 100 -18.57 8.80 11.32
C LYS A 100 -18.33 9.94 12.31
N GLY A 101 -19.39 10.50 12.92
CA GLY A 101 -19.27 11.53 13.94
C GLY A 101 -18.42 11.09 15.13
N GLU A 102 -18.61 9.87 15.61
CA GLU A 102 -17.84 9.27 16.70
C GLU A 102 -16.37 9.06 16.31
N ILE A 103 -16.14 8.67 15.04
CA ILE A 103 -14.79 8.48 14.50
C ILE A 103 -14.06 9.83 14.47
N VAL A 104 -14.70 10.87 13.91
CA VAL A 104 -14.15 12.21 13.81
C VAL A 104 -13.83 12.77 15.20
N GLU A 105 -14.73 12.60 16.16
CA GLU A 105 -14.51 13.09 17.53
C GLU A 105 -13.37 12.34 18.23
N GLY A 106 -13.26 11.03 18.03
CA GLY A 106 -12.13 10.25 18.55
C GLY A 106 -10.77 10.74 18.05
N PHE A 107 -10.66 11.13 16.76
CA PHE A 107 -9.44 11.72 16.21
C PHE A 107 -9.17 13.11 16.76
N LYS A 108 -10.19 13.95 17.02
CA LYS A 108 -10.03 15.24 17.71
C LYS A 108 -9.53 15.05 19.12
N MET A 109 -10.10 14.09 19.88
CA MET A 109 -9.65 13.76 21.23
C MET A 109 -8.19 13.32 21.25
N ALA A 110 -7.71 12.66 20.20
CA ALA A 110 -6.31 12.26 20.07
C ALA A 110 -5.36 13.43 19.71
N GLY A 111 -5.89 14.62 19.44
CA GLY A 111 -5.10 15.83 19.24
C GLY A 111 -4.49 15.99 17.85
N TYR A 112 -5.01 15.28 16.84
CA TYR A 112 -4.58 15.49 15.46
C TYR A 112 -4.98 16.88 14.95
N GLU A 113 -4.13 17.50 14.10
CA GLU A 113 -4.35 18.85 13.58
C GLU A 113 -5.31 18.87 12.39
N PHE A 114 -5.40 17.76 11.63
CA PHE A 114 -6.40 17.59 10.57
C PHE A 114 -6.81 16.14 10.41
N LEU A 115 -8.02 15.96 9.88
CA LEU A 115 -8.56 14.68 9.44
C LEU A 115 -9.16 14.85 8.04
N TYR A 116 -8.56 14.16 7.06
CA TYR A 116 -9.03 14.12 5.69
C TYR A 116 -9.60 12.75 5.36
N GLU A 117 -10.74 12.68 4.72
CA GLU A 117 -11.33 11.43 4.24
C GLU A 117 -11.26 11.35 2.72
N LYS A 118 -10.79 10.19 2.21
CA LYS A 118 -10.84 9.83 0.80
C LYS A 118 -11.43 8.44 0.66
N SER A 119 -12.75 8.38 0.58
CA SER A 119 -13.55 7.15 0.58
C SER A 119 -14.21 6.94 -0.77
N ASP A 120 -13.47 6.47 -1.77
CA ASP A 120 -13.90 6.26 -3.15
C ASP A 120 -13.72 4.82 -3.65
N ASN A 121 -13.36 3.89 -2.74
CA ASN A 121 -12.97 2.52 -3.08
C ASN A 121 -14.16 1.62 -3.44
N TYR A 122 -13.83 0.49 -4.09
CA TYR A 122 -14.82 -0.51 -4.50
C TYR A 122 -15.59 -1.11 -3.31
N ALA A 123 -14.92 -1.38 -2.18
CA ALA A 123 -15.55 -1.97 -0.99
C ALA A 123 -16.67 -1.08 -0.43
N ARG A 124 -16.48 0.25 -0.44
CA ARG A 124 -17.49 1.23 -0.04
C ARG A 124 -18.75 1.13 -0.90
N ARG A 125 -18.58 1.02 -2.22
CA ARG A 125 -19.70 0.88 -3.17
C ARG A 125 -20.48 -0.43 -2.97
N GLN A 126 -19.79 -1.51 -2.56
CA GLN A 126 -20.43 -2.79 -2.23
C GLN A 126 -21.29 -2.74 -0.95
N GLU A 127 -21.03 -1.76 -0.08
CA GLU A 127 -21.85 -1.48 1.12
C GLU A 127 -22.99 -0.46 0.83
N GLY A 128 -23.18 -0.07 -0.45
CA GLY A 128 -24.22 0.88 -0.86
C GLY A 128 -23.91 2.34 -0.47
N LEU A 129 -22.63 2.68 -0.28
CA LEU A 129 -22.19 4.00 0.15
C LEU A 129 -21.64 4.83 -1.02
N GLU A 130 -22.06 6.10 -1.06
CA GLU A 130 -21.53 7.06 -2.03
C GLU A 130 -20.09 7.46 -1.74
N PRO A 131 -19.26 7.78 -2.75
CA PRO A 131 -17.93 8.33 -2.54
C PRO A 131 -17.98 9.59 -1.68
N PHE A 132 -16.93 9.78 -0.89
CA PHE A 132 -16.74 11.00 -0.10
C PHE A 132 -15.27 11.40 -0.13
N GLU A 133 -15.01 12.70 -0.30
CA GLU A 133 -13.68 13.28 -0.24
C GLU A 133 -13.74 14.67 0.40
N GLY A 134 -12.91 14.91 1.44
CA GLY A 134 -12.84 16.22 2.10
C GLY A 134 -12.30 16.18 3.52
N PHE A 135 -12.04 17.38 4.06
CA PHE A 135 -11.65 17.55 5.45
C PHE A 135 -12.85 17.49 6.38
N HIS A 136 -12.70 16.74 7.48
CA HIS A 136 -13.63 16.79 8.62
C HIS A 136 -13.27 17.91 9.59
N PHE A 137 -11.97 18.15 9.76
CA PHE A 137 -11.44 19.31 10.49
C PHE A 137 -10.01 19.60 10.05
N GLY A 138 -9.53 20.83 10.36
CA GLY A 138 -8.21 21.31 9.94
C GLY A 138 -8.07 21.47 8.43
N GLY A 139 -6.85 21.38 7.93
CA GLY A 139 -6.54 21.47 6.51
C GLY A 139 -5.03 21.40 6.26
N ALA A 140 -4.65 20.73 5.18
CA ALA A 140 -3.30 20.68 4.66
C ALA A 140 -3.35 20.42 3.16
N ARG A 141 -2.40 20.94 2.40
CA ARG A 141 -2.23 20.60 0.98
C ARG A 141 -1.23 19.46 0.83
N ASP A 142 -0.06 19.64 1.42
CA ASP A 142 1.04 18.72 1.38
C ASP A 142 1.65 18.61 2.79
N VAL A 143 2.09 17.42 3.17
CA VAL A 143 2.77 17.19 4.44
C VAL A 143 4.13 16.54 4.15
N ILE A 144 5.17 17.00 4.82
CA ILE A 144 6.49 16.35 4.74
C ILE A 144 6.64 15.42 5.95
N VAL A 145 6.94 14.16 5.68
CA VAL A 145 7.18 13.13 6.70
C VAL A 145 8.54 12.48 6.50
N GLU A 146 9.11 11.97 7.57
CA GLU A 146 10.32 11.17 7.49
C GLU A 146 9.99 9.68 7.47
N ILE A 147 10.48 8.96 6.47
CA ILE A 147 10.37 7.49 6.38
C ILE A 147 11.75 6.93 6.07
N ASN A 148 12.24 6.03 6.95
CA ASN A 148 13.54 5.38 6.79
C ASN A 148 14.71 6.38 6.61
N GLY A 149 14.64 7.56 7.27
CA GLY A 149 15.65 8.63 7.15
C GLY A 149 15.65 9.36 5.81
N LEU A 150 14.50 9.42 5.15
CA LEU A 150 14.23 10.22 3.95
C LEU A 150 12.97 11.06 4.16
N ASN A 151 13.03 12.33 3.78
CA ASN A 151 11.87 13.21 3.77
C ASN A 151 11.03 12.94 2.52
N MET A 152 9.74 12.74 2.71
CA MET A 152 8.80 12.46 1.62
C MET A 152 7.61 13.41 1.71
N ILE A 153 7.25 14.01 0.60
CA ILE A 153 6.05 14.84 0.44
C ILE A 153 4.87 13.91 0.23
N VAL A 154 3.84 14.11 1.04
CA VAL A 154 2.56 13.41 0.97
C VAL A 154 1.52 14.38 0.44
N PRO A 155 1.02 14.21 -0.79
CA PRO A 155 -0.08 15.02 -1.31
C PRO A 155 -1.38 14.59 -0.61
N ILE A 156 -2.01 15.50 0.14
CA ILE A 156 -3.32 15.24 0.75
C ILE A 156 -4.38 15.32 -0.34
N GLY A 157 -5.16 14.24 -0.49
CA GLY A 157 -6.10 14.09 -1.61
C GLY A 157 -5.49 13.43 -2.86
N GLY A 158 -4.22 13.03 -2.83
CA GLY A 158 -3.56 12.24 -3.87
C GLY A 158 -4.16 10.84 -4.05
N GLN A 159 -3.42 9.91 -4.66
CA GLN A 159 -3.89 8.53 -4.84
C GLN A 159 -4.09 7.83 -3.48
N LYS A 160 -5.19 7.08 -3.35
CA LYS A 160 -5.57 6.37 -2.10
C LYS A 160 -5.49 7.31 -0.88
N THR A 161 -4.74 6.92 0.13
CA THR A 161 -4.52 7.70 1.36
C THR A 161 -3.23 8.54 1.33
N GLY A 162 -2.47 8.52 0.23
CA GLY A 162 -1.22 9.27 0.05
C GLY A 162 -0.06 8.36 -0.37
N LEU A 163 0.79 7.91 0.55
CA LEU A 163 1.91 7.03 0.26
C LEU A 163 1.53 5.54 0.36
N TYR A 164 2.28 4.69 -0.34
CA TYR A 164 2.17 3.24 -0.22
C TYR A 164 3.01 2.73 0.97
N LEU A 165 2.54 3.00 2.20
CA LEU A 165 3.26 2.69 3.45
C LEU A 165 3.48 1.19 3.65
N ASP A 166 2.67 0.35 3.02
CA ASP A 166 2.83 -1.10 2.97
C ASP A 166 4.15 -1.55 2.34
N GLN A 167 4.74 -0.72 1.45
CA GLN A 167 6.01 -0.98 0.79
C GLN A 167 7.23 -0.41 1.55
N ARG A 168 7.07 0.30 2.67
CA ARG A 168 8.16 1.05 3.32
C ARG A 168 9.41 0.21 3.66
N LEU A 169 9.24 -1.03 4.11
CA LEU A 169 10.37 -1.94 4.38
C LEU A 169 10.94 -2.51 3.09
N ASN A 170 10.10 -2.73 2.10
CA ASN A 170 10.53 -3.25 0.80
C ASN A 170 11.38 -2.21 0.05
N TRP A 171 11.07 -0.91 0.15
CA TRP A 171 11.92 0.16 -0.38
C TRP A 171 13.34 0.06 0.16
N GLU A 172 13.48 -0.11 1.48
CA GLU A 172 14.79 -0.20 2.13
C GLU A 172 15.55 -1.49 1.73
N ILE A 173 14.87 -2.63 1.74
CA ILE A 173 15.47 -3.92 1.40
C ILE A 173 15.96 -3.92 -0.06
N VAL A 174 15.12 -3.50 -0.99
CA VAL A 174 15.45 -3.44 -2.42
C VAL A 174 16.58 -2.44 -2.67
N GLY A 175 16.52 -1.26 -2.03
CA GLY A 175 17.60 -0.28 -2.10
C GLY A 175 18.96 -0.85 -1.65
N ARG A 176 19.00 -1.62 -0.56
CA ARG A 176 20.22 -2.27 -0.07
C ARG A 176 20.73 -3.35 -1.01
N ILE A 177 19.85 -4.18 -1.59
CA ILE A 177 20.22 -5.26 -2.52
C ILE A 177 20.79 -4.68 -3.81
N MET A 178 20.28 -3.56 -4.27
CA MET A 178 20.74 -2.88 -5.49
C MET A 178 21.87 -1.87 -5.26
N ARG A 179 22.47 -1.84 -4.06
CA ARG A 179 23.52 -0.90 -3.68
C ARG A 179 24.63 -0.81 -4.73
N GLY A 180 24.98 0.43 -5.13
CA GLY A 180 26.09 0.72 -6.02
C GLY A 180 25.91 0.31 -7.49
N ARG A 181 24.72 -0.15 -7.88
CA ARG A 181 24.39 -0.42 -9.29
C ARG A 181 24.46 0.87 -10.11
N ASP A 182 24.76 0.73 -11.40
CA ASP A 182 24.92 1.89 -12.28
C ASP A 182 23.58 2.43 -12.77
N ARG A 183 22.69 1.57 -13.32
CA ARG A 183 21.42 1.98 -13.93
C ARG A 183 20.29 1.05 -13.52
N VAL A 184 19.25 1.59 -12.86
CA VAL A 184 18.08 0.85 -12.39
C VAL A 184 16.81 1.47 -12.97
N LEU A 185 15.86 0.62 -13.36
CA LEU A 185 14.51 1.02 -13.77
C LEU A 185 13.55 0.83 -12.60
N ASP A 186 12.86 1.90 -12.21
CA ASP A 186 11.74 1.89 -11.26
C ASP A 186 10.44 2.11 -12.03
N ALA A 187 9.74 1.01 -12.34
CA ALA A 187 8.52 1.03 -13.11
C ALA A 187 7.30 1.03 -12.19
N PHE A 188 6.36 1.94 -12.45
CA PHE A 188 5.25 2.33 -11.56
C PHE A 188 5.77 3.05 -10.31
N SER A 189 6.64 4.06 -10.54
CA SER A 189 7.42 4.69 -9.48
C SER A 189 6.62 5.58 -8.53
N TYR A 190 5.44 6.05 -8.93
CA TYR A 190 4.61 6.98 -8.18
C TYR A 190 5.45 8.17 -7.66
N THR A 191 5.38 8.51 -6.37
CA THR A 191 6.15 9.59 -5.73
C THR A 191 7.59 9.21 -5.36
N GLY A 192 8.07 8.04 -5.81
CA GLY A 192 9.49 7.65 -5.77
C GLY A 192 9.93 6.86 -4.55
N GLY A 193 9.07 6.10 -3.89
CA GLY A 193 9.46 5.31 -2.73
C GLY A 193 10.70 4.42 -2.98
N PHE A 194 10.69 3.62 -4.04
CA PHE A 194 11.87 2.83 -4.44
C PHE A 194 13.00 3.71 -4.95
N THR A 195 12.73 4.65 -5.84
CA THR A 195 13.74 5.56 -6.43
C THR A 195 14.60 6.24 -5.37
N LEU A 196 13.98 6.83 -4.34
CA LEU A 196 14.69 7.52 -3.25
C LEU A 196 15.60 6.58 -2.47
N HIS A 197 15.13 5.37 -2.16
CA HIS A 197 15.91 4.37 -1.41
C HIS A 197 17.06 3.78 -2.26
N LEU A 198 16.87 3.64 -3.58
CA LEU A 198 17.93 3.26 -4.51
C LEU A 198 19.05 4.31 -4.52
N LEU A 199 18.71 5.57 -4.71
CA LEU A 199 19.67 6.68 -4.74
C LEU A 199 20.39 6.85 -3.39
N LYS A 200 19.66 6.76 -2.26
CA LYS A 200 20.24 6.75 -0.91
C LYS A 200 21.28 5.65 -0.72
N ASN A 201 21.08 4.50 -1.36
CA ASN A 201 22.02 3.38 -1.32
C ASN A 201 23.11 3.43 -2.40
N GLY A 202 23.26 4.54 -3.13
CA GLY A 202 24.34 4.78 -4.07
C GLY A 202 24.13 4.17 -5.45
N VAL A 203 22.90 3.87 -5.85
CA VAL A 203 22.58 3.65 -7.27
C VAL A 203 22.84 4.94 -8.02
N LYS A 204 23.59 4.89 -9.12
CA LYS A 204 24.03 6.12 -9.79
C LYS A 204 22.94 6.77 -10.62
N ARG A 205 22.14 5.98 -11.33
CA ARG A 205 21.06 6.46 -12.19
C ARG A 205 19.81 5.60 -11.99
N VAL A 206 18.69 6.24 -11.70
CA VAL A 206 17.37 5.60 -11.62
C VAL A 206 16.48 6.25 -12.66
N LEU A 207 15.99 5.45 -13.60
CA LEU A 207 14.93 5.86 -14.51
C LEU A 207 13.59 5.47 -13.87
N ALA A 208 12.83 6.47 -13.43
CA ALA A 208 11.53 6.33 -12.83
C ALA A 208 10.43 6.53 -13.89
N VAL A 209 9.55 5.55 -14.06
CA VAL A 209 8.47 5.58 -15.05
C VAL A 209 7.13 5.47 -14.36
N ASP A 210 6.22 6.39 -14.64
CA ASP A 210 4.82 6.36 -14.19
C ASP A 210 3.91 7.06 -15.21
N GLU A 211 2.61 6.76 -15.18
CA GLU A 211 1.62 7.47 -15.99
C GLU A 211 1.18 8.80 -15.34
N ASP A 212 1.36 8.94 -14.03
CA ASP A 212 0.99 10.10 -13.23
C ASP A 212 2.10 11.16 -13.21
N ASP A 213 1.95 12.19 -14.03
CA ASP A 213 2.94 13.27 -14.15
C ASP A 213 3.05 14.09 -12.86
N GLU A 214 1.95 14.28 -12.12
CA GLU A 214 1.96 14.98 -10.83
C GLU A 214 2.77 14.19 -9.78
N ALA A 215 2.63 12.88 -9.77
CA ALA A 215 3.44 12.02 -8.90
C ALA A 215 4.93 12.09 -9.24
N LEU A 216 5.29 12.14 -10.51
CA LEU A 216 6.68 12.30 -10.95
C LEU A 216 7.26 13.68 -10.58
N GLU A 217 6.46 14.73 -10.59
CA GLU A 217 6.90 16.05 -10.09
C GLU A 217 7.15 16.01 -8.56
N ILE A 218 6.32 15.31 -7.81
CA ILE A 218 6.56 15.10 -6.37
C ILE A 218 7.84 14.26 -6.17
N LEU A 219 8.09 13.23 -6.98
CA LEU A 219 9.32 12.46 -6.95
C LEU A 219 10.56 13.36 -7.13
N LYS A 220 10.55 14.27 -8.10
CA LYS A 220 11.64 15.24 -8.31
C LYS A 220 11.84 16.14 -7.09
N GLN A 221 10.74 16.63 -6.50
CA GLN A 221 10.79 17.40 -5.25
C GLN A 221 11.35 16.58 -4.09
N ASN A 222 10.93 15.33 -3.96
CA ASN A 222 11.45 14.40 -2.96
C ASN A 222 12.96 14.17 -3.12
N CYS A 223 13.45 14.01 -4.35
CA CYS A 223 14.90 13.95 -4.60
C CYS A 223 15.60 15.23 -4.16
N LYS A 224 15.03 16.40 -4.46
CA LYS A 224 15.61 17.70 -4.13
C LYS A 224 15.71 17.93 -2.62
N ILE A 225 14.65 17.68 -1.85
CA ILE A 225 14.66 17.90 -0.39
C ILE A 225 15.61 16.96 0.35
N ASN A 226 15.93 15.79 -0.26
CA ASN A 226 16.89 14.82 0.28
C ASN A 226 18.32 14.98 -0.32
N ASN A 227 18.56 15.98 -1.15
CA ASN A 227 19.84 16.18 -1.87
C ASN A 227 20.28 14.95 -2.69
N LEU A 228 19.36 14.15 -3.18
CA LEU A 228 19.62 12.98 -4.02
C LEU A 228 19.72 13.38 -5.48
N LYS A 229 20.72 12.83 -6.17
CA LYS A 229 20.99 13.07 -7.60
C LYS A 229 20.93 11.75 -8.36
N GLY A 230 20.62 11.80 -9.66
CA GLY A 230 20.60 10.62 -10.53
C GLY A 230 19.23 10.03 -10.82
N ALA A 231 18.15 10.67 -10.37
CA ALA A 231 16.80 10.35 -10.84
C ALA A 231 16.53 10.99 -12.20
N GLU A 232 16.06 10.20 -13.13
CA GLU A 232 15.47 10.59 -14.40
C GLU A 232 14.00 10.14 -14.39
N THR A 233 13.07 10.99 -14.82
CA THR A 233 11.64 10.65 -14.84
C THR A 233 11.11 10.60 -16.26
N LEU A 234 10.24 9.65 -16.55
CA LEU A 234 9.60 9.49 -17.84
C LEU A 234 8.10 9.20 -17.63
N THR A 235 7.26 10.12 -18.09
CA THR A 235 5.80 9.97 -18.04
C THR A 235 5.33 9.09 -19.17
N GLY A 236 4.59 8.02 -18.88
CA GLY A 236 4.00 7.16 -19.89
C GLY A 236 3.60 5.78 -19.42
N ASN A 237 2.92 5.07 -20.29
CA ASN A 237 2.52 3.69 -20.03
C ASN A 237 3.73 2.77 -19.92
N VAL A 238 3.87 2.09 -18.79
CA VAL A 238 5.03 1.23 -18.50
C VAL A 238 5.20 0.11 -19.55
N PHE A 239 4.13 -0.48 -20.05
CA PHE A 239 4.22 -1.53 -21.07
C PHE A 239 4.84 -1.00 -22.38
N ASP A 240 4.40 0.17 -22.81
CA ASP A 240 4.89 0.80 -24.05
C ASP A 240 6.34 1.26 -23.87
N MET A 241 6.70 1.77 -22.68
CA MET A 241 8.08 2.14 -22.38
C MET A 241 9.01 0.93 -22.37
N LEU A 242 8.60 -0.19 -21.76
CA LEU A 242 9.40 -1.42 -21.78
C LEU A 242 9.59 -1.95 -23.20
N ASP A 243 8.57 -1.86 -24.08
CA ASP A 243 8.71 -2.22 -25.49
C ASP A 243 9.68 -1.29 -26.22
N THR A 244 9.63 0.02 -25.95
CA THR A 244 10.57 1.01 -26.50
C THR A 244 12.02 0.70 -26.05
N PHE A 245 12.24 0.38 -24.78
CA PHE A 245 13.58 0.04 -24.28
C PHE A 245 14.13 -1.23 -24.91
N ILE A 246 13.29 -2.23 -25.18
CA ILE A 246 13.69 -3.44 -25.90
C ILE A 246 14.13 -3.10 -27.34
N LEU A 247 13.37 -2.27 -28.04
CA LEU A 247 13.72 -1.83 -29.40
C LEU A 247 15.01 -1.02 -29.46
N SER A 248 15.29 -0.25 -28.42
CA SER A 248 16.53 0.55 -28.28
C SER A 248 17.73 -0.25 -27.76
N ASN A 249 17.56 -1.56 -27.47
CA ASN A 249 18.57 -2.41 -26.84
C ASN A 249 19.07 -1.83 -25.50
N ASP A 250 18.19 -1.18 -24.74
CA ASP A 250 18.50 -0.71 -23.40
C ASP A 250 18.71 -1.89 -22.44
N GLU A 251 19.59 -1.70 -21.46
CA GLU A 251 19.85 -2.68 -20.40
C GLU A 251 19.94 -2.00 -19.05
N PHE A 252 19.47 -2.70 -18.01
CA PHE A 252 19.45 -2.23 -16.62
C PHE A 252 20.14 -3.23 -15.69
N ASP A 253 20.87 -2.72 -14.69
CA ASP A 253 21.46 -3.53 -13.62
C ASP A 253 20.42 -4.01 -12.61
N GLY A 254 19.26 -3.36 -12.58
CA GLY A 254 18.12 -3.74 -11.78
C GLY A 254 16.82 -3.19 -12.38
N ILE A 255 15.73 -3.93 -12.18
CA ILE A 255 14.38 -3.52 -12.59
C ILE A 255 13.43 -3.79 -11.44
N ILE A 256 12.59 -2.80 -11.11
CA ILE A 256 11.51 -2.91 -10.15
C ILE A 256 10.20 -2.82 -10.92
N LEU A 257 9.30 -3.75 -10.63
CA LEU A 257 7.93 -3.81 -11.16
C LEU A 257 6.96 -3.82 -9.98
N ASP A 258 6.32 -2.68 -9.70
CA ASP A 258 5.29 -2.55 -8.66
C ASP A 258 3.95 -2.09 -9.27
N PRO A 259 3.35 -2.90 -10.14
CA PRO A 259 2.17 -2.49 -10.89
C PRO A 259 0.93 -2.38 -9.98
N PRO A 260 -0.07 -1.56 -10.40
CA PRO A 260 -1.38 -1.60 -9.77
C PRO A 260 -2.02 -2.99 -9.93
N ALA A 261 -3.00 -3.31 -9.09
CA ALA A 261 -3.67 -4.60 -9.12
C ALA A 261 -4.30 -4.88 -10.50
N PHE A 262 -3.78 -5.86 -11.23
CA PHE A 262 -4.34 -6.28 -12.52
C PHE A 262 -5.65 -7.07 -12.39
N ALA A 263 -5.88 -7.71 -11.23
CA ALA A 263 -7.11 -8.44 -11.00
C ALA A 263 -8.20 -7.51 -10.46
N LYS A 264 -9.18 -7.19 -11.29
CA LYS A 264 -10.46 -6.66 -10.83
C LYS A 264 -11.35 -7.86 -10.49
N GLY A 265 -11.57 -8.12 -9.17
CA GLY A 265 -12.31 -9.29 -8.69
C GLY A 265 -11.53 -10.62 -8.93
N LYS A 266 -12.26 -11.71 -9.15
CA LYS A 266 -11.70 -13.08 -9.27
C LYS A 266 -11.05 -13.41 -10.64
N ASN A 267 -10.73 -12.41 -11.48
CA ASN A 267 -10.11 -12.66 -12.78
C ASN A 267 -8.59 -12.91 -12.67
N ILE A 268 -8.21 -14.03 -12.07
CA ILE A 268 -6.81 -14.44 -11.89
C ILE A 268 -6.11 -14.62 -13.26
N SER A 269 -6.78 -15.21 -14.24
CA SER A 269 -6.19 -15.47 -15.57
C SER A 269 -5.78 -14.16 -16.28
N GLY A 270 -6.60 -13.12 -16.20
CA GLY A 270 -6.28 -11.80 -16.76
C GLY A 270 -5.07 -11.17 -16.08
N ALA A 271 -5.01 -11.25 -14.74
CA ALA A 271 -3.88 -10.74 -13.97
C ALA A 271 -2.57 -11.48 -14.31
N LEU A 272 -2.59 -12.80 -14.38
CA LEU A 272 -1.42 -13.61 -14.76
C LEU A 272 -0.90 -13.29 -16.15
N LYS A 273 -1.78 -12.98 -17.12
CA LYS A 273 -1.37 -12.49 -18.45
C LYS A 273 -0.64 -11.14 -18.34
N GLY A 274 -1.11 -10.21 -17.51
CA GLY A 274 -0.45 -8.93 -17.24
C GLY A 274 0.96 -9.13 -16.68
N TYR A 275 1.09 -9.93 -15.60
CA TYR A 275 2.40 -10.28 -15.04
C TYR A 275 3.32 -10.99 -16.03
N THR A 276 2.80 -11.93 -16.83
CA THR A 276 3.60 -12.62 -17.85
C THR A 276 4.19 -11.61 -18.85
N ARG A 277 3.39 -10.64 -19.29
CA ARG A 277 3.86 -9.59 -20.23
C ARG A 277 4.91 -8.69 -19.60
N LEU A 278 4.73 -8.26 -18.36
CA LEU A 278 5.72 -7.41 -17.64
C LEU A 278 7.02 -8.16 -17.41
N ILE A 279 6.95 -9.38 -16.89
CA ILE A 279 8.13 -10.18 -16.55
C ILE A 279 8.90 -10.60 -17.81
N ASP A 280 8.23 -10.93 -18.92
CA ASP A 280 8.90 -11.22 -20.20
C ASP A 280 9.75 -10.03 -20.67
N ARG A 281 9.20 -8.81 -20.58
CA ARG A 281 9.92 -7.59 -20.97
C ARG A 281 11.08 -7.30 -20.01
N ALA A 282 10.84 -7.36 -18.72
CA ALA A 282 11.87 -7.09 -17.72
C ALA A 282 13.04 -8.07 -17.81
N LEU A 283 12.78 -9.37 -18.02
CA LEU A 283 13.83 -10.36 -18.16
C LEU A 283 14.66 -10.21 -19.46
N ARG A 284 14.15 -9.50 -20.47
CA ARG A 284 14.93 -9.12 -21.67
C ARG A 284 15.82 -7.93 -21.42
N LEU A 285 15.42 -7.02 -20.53
CA LEU A 285 16.09 -5.74 -20.26
C LEU A 285 17.08 -5.82 -19.09
N VAL A 286 16.89 -6.76 -18.17
CA VAL A 286 17.80 -6.92 -17.02
C VAL A 286 19.09 -7.62 -17.47
N LYS A 287 20.24 -7.02 -17.14
CA LYS A 287 21.56 -7.58 -17.43
C LYS A 287 21.78 -8.92 -16.73
N LYS A 288 22.74 -9.70 -17.26
CA LYS A 288 23.24 -10.88 -16.56
C LYS A 288 23.90 -10.46 -15.23
N GLY A 289 23.54 -11.09 -14.11
CA GLY A 289 23.93 -10.67 -12.77
C GLY A 289 23.10 -9.50 -12.22
N GLY A 290 22.06 -9.08 -12.95
CA GLY A 290 21.14 -8.02 -12.53
C GLY A 290 20.04 -8.52 -11.58
N ILE A 291 19.30 -7.58 -11.02
CA ILE A 291 18.23 -7.83 -10.03
C ILE A 291 16.87 -7.51 -10.64
N LEU A 292 15.92 -8.43 -10.49
CA LEU A 292 14.51 -8.19 -10.77
C LEU A 292 13.74 -8.22 -9.44
N ALA A 293 13.07 -7.11 -9.11
CA ALA A 293 12.08 -7.05 -8.04
C ALA A 293 10.68 -6.94 -8.65
N VAL A 294 9.77 -7.82 -8.30
CA VAL A 294 8.40 -7.81 -8.80
C VAL A 294 7.41 -7.94 -7.65
N PHE A 295 6.40 -7.08 -7.63
CA PHE A 295 5.38 -7.01 -6.59
C PHE A 295 3.98 -7.26 -7.14
N SER A 296 3.10 -7.69 -6.26
CA SER A 296 1.67 -7.82 -6.49
C SER A 296 0.90 -7.38 -5.26
N CYS A 297 0.00 -6.41 -5.42
CA CYS A 297 -0.95 -5.97 -4.39
C CYS A 297 -2.33 -6.63 -4.56
N SER A 298 -2.41 -7.78 -5.23
CA SER A 298 -3.66 -8.51 -5.46
C SER A 298 -3.85 -9.64 -4.46
N HIS A 299 -4.99 -9.68 -3.76
CA HIS A 299 -5.36 -10.81 -2.87
C HIS A 299 -5.39 -12.17 -3.58
N TYR A 300 -5.58 -12.19 -4.90
CA TYR A 300 -5.72 -13.42 -5.69
C TYR A 300 -4.43 -13.92 -6.30
N ILE A 301 -3.34 -13.14 -6.21
CA ILE A 301 -2.03 -13.50 -6.75
C ILE A 301 -1.07 -13.74 -5.58
N ASP A 302 -0.75 -15.00 -5.33
CA ASP A 302 0.20 -15.41 -4.30
C ASP A 302 1.62 -15.62 -4.86
N TYR A 303 2.56 -16.03 -3.99
CA TYR A 303 3.94 -16.30 -4.40
C TYR A 303 4.03 -17.41 -5.45
N ALA A 304 3.23 -18.47 -5.33
CA ALA A 304 3.26 -19.58 -6.27
C ALA A 304 2.87 -19.12 -7.69
N HIS A 305 1.91 -18.23 -7.80
CA HIS A 305 1.53 -17.62 -9.08
C HIS A 305 2.66 -16.81 -9.69
N LEU A 306 3.33 -15.94 -8.91
CA LEU A 306 4.45 -15.14 -9.41
C LEU A 306 5.64 -16.01 -9.78
N GLU A 307 5.98 -17.00 -8.96
CA GLU A 307 7.06 -17.96 -9.19
C GLU A 307 6.82 -18.79 -10.46
N ASP A 308 5.60 -19.25 -10.69
CA ASP A 308 5.24 -19.98 -11.92
C ASP A 308 5.40 -19.08 -13.16
N VAL A 309 4.94 -17.83 -13.11
CA VAL A 309 5.11 -16.89 -14.21
C VAL A 309 6.61 -16.65 -14.49
N ILE A 310 7.40 -16.35 -13.47
CA ILE A 310 8.85 -16.14 -13.62
C ILE A 310 9.51 -17.41 -14.20
N SER A 311 9.18 -18.60 -13.68
CA SER A 311 9.73 -19.87 -14.15
C SER A 311 9.42 -20.14 -15.62
N ARG A 312 8.19 -19.92 -16.05
CA ARG A 312 7.80 -20.11 -17.47
C ARG A 312 8.50 -19.12 -18.39
N VAL A 313 8.56 -17.85 -18.01
CA VAL A 313 9.20 -16.81 -18.83
C VAL A 313 10.72 -17.00 -18.88
N SER A 314 11.36 -17.32 -17.75
CA SER A 314 12.81 -17.54 -17.69
C SER A 314 13.26 -18.73 -18.57
N LYS A 315 12.51 -19.84 -18.54
CA LYS A 315 12.75 -20.98 -19.43
C LYS A 315 12.62 -20.60 -20.91
N LYS A 316 11.59 -19.85 -21.28
CA LYS A 316 11.38 -19.35 -22.64
C LYS A 316 12.55 -18.50 -23.13
N LEU A 317 13.11 -17.67 -22.24
CA LEU A 317 14.20 -16.74 -22.57
C LEU A 317 15.60 -17.33 -22.33
N LEU A 318 15.69 -18.58 -21.90
CA LEU A 318 16.94 -19.26 -21.53
C LEU A 318 17.73 -18.49 -20.46
N ARG A 319 17.03 -17.89 -19.50
CA ARG A 319 17.60 -17.16 -18.36
C ARG A 319 17.50 -18.01 -17.09
N GLU A 320 18.57 -18.07 -16.31
CA GLU A 320 18.51 -18.62 -14.95
C GLU A 320 18.09 -17.52 -13.98
N VAL A 321 17.10 -17.81 -13.11
CA VAL A 321 16.58 -16.86 -12.12
C VAL A 321 16.57 -17.52 -10.75
N LYS A 322 17.18 -16.84 -9.76
CA LYS A 322 17.25 -17.31 -8.37
C LYS A 322 16.52 -16.33 -7.47
N ILE A 323 15.58 -16.82 -6.67
CA ILE A 323 14.88 -16.02 -5.68
C ILE A 323 15.83 -15.74 -4.51
N LEU A 324 16.04 -14.47 -4.20
CA LEU A 324 16.81 -14.01 -3.05
C LEU A 324 15.92 -13.74 -1.85
N PHE A 325 14.76 -13.07 -2.06
CA PHE A 325 13.85 -12.69 -1.00
C PHE A 325 12.39 -12.86 -1.43
N ARG A 326 11.56 -13.27 -0.48
CA ARG A 326 10.11 -13.10 -0.50
C ARG A 326 9.76 -11.94 0.42
N LEU A 327 9.10 -10.92 -0.11
CA LEU A 327 8.73 -9.69 0.57
C LEU A 327 7.22 -9.60 0.69
N TYR A 328 6.75 -8.95 1.76
CA TYR A 328 5.34 -8.77 2.07
C TYR A 328 5.09 -7.36 2.60
N GLN A 329 3.85 -7.07 2.99
CA GLN A 329 3.46 -5.77 3.52
C GLN A 329 4.18 -5.42 4.82
N SER A 330 4.42 -4.14 5.02
CA SER A 330 5.03 -3.61 6.25
C SER A 330 4.22 -3.97 7.50
N PRO A 331 4.85 -4.20 8.67
CA PRO A 331 4.19 -4.70 9.88
C PRO A 331 3.16 -3.75 10.50
N ASP A 332 3.11 -2.48 10.10
CA ASP A 332 2.01 -1.58 10.43
C ASP A 332 0.69 -1.94 9.70
N HIS A 333 0.75 -2.90 8.77
CA HIS A 333 -0.38 -3.57 8.15
C HIS A 333 -0.48 -5.01 8.68
N PRO A 334 -0.86 -5.21 9.97
CA PRO A 334 -0.77 -6.51 10.62
C PRO A 334 -1.74 -7.53 10.02
N VAL A 335 -1.29 -8.80 9.99
CA VAL A 335 -2.09 -9.93 9.54
C VAL A 335 -2.50 -10.77 10.76
N PRO A 336 -3.73 -10.72 11.22
CA PRO A 336 -4.20 -11.59 12.29
C PRO A 336 -4.13 -13.06 11.85
N ILE A 337 -3.65 -13.94 12.72
CA ILE A 337 -3.51 -15.38 12.40
C ILE A 337 -4.81 -16.02 11.92
N TYR A 338 -5.94 -15.54 12.43
CA TYR A 338 -7.28 -16.03 12.07
C TYR A 338 -7.89 -15.34 10.84
N PHE A 339 -7.23 -14.29 10.28
CA PHE A 339 -7.74 -13.52 9.15
C PHE A 339 -6.64 -13.28 8.10
N LYS A 340 -6.24 -14.36 7.44
CA LYS A 340 -5.17 -14.36 6.44
C LYS A 340 -5.48 -13.54 5.19
N ASP A 341 -6.76 -13.25 4.91
CA ASP A 341 -7.17 -12.43 3.78
C ASP A 341 -6.70 -10.98 3.89
N SER A 342 -6.23 -10.53 5.06
CA SER A 342 -5.57 -9.23 5.23
C SER A 342 -4.13 -9.20 4.66
N GLU A 343 -3.53 -10.35 4.34
CA GLU A 343 -2.26 -10.42 3.61
C GLU A 343 -2.51 -10.30 2.10
N TYR A 344 -2.05 -9.20 1.50
CA TYR A 344 -2.34 -8.89 0.10
C TYR A 344 -1.11 -8.53 -0.74
N LEU A 345 -0.05 -8.01 -0.11
CA LEU A 345 1.18 -7.61 -0.81
C LEU A 345 2.18 -8.77 -0.81
N ARG A 346 2.67 -9.10 -1.98
CA ARG A 346 3.70 -10.11 -2.20
C ARG A 346 4.76 -9.57 -3.15
N GLY A 347 6.02 -9.77 -2.78
CA GLY A 347 7.16 -9.36 -3.58
C GLY A 347 8.17 -10.48 -3.73
N LEU A 348 8.79 -10.58 -4.89
CA LEU A 348 9.93 -11.44 -5.16
C LEU A 348 11.11 -10.59 -5.60
N VAL A 349 12.25 -10.76 -4.95
CA VAL A 349 13.52 -10.20 -5.41
C VAL A 349 14.37 -11.34 -5.94
N CYS A 350 14.76 -11.23 -7.20
CA CYS A 350 15.44 -12.28 -7.94
C CYS A 350 16.77 -11.81 -8.54
N LEU A 351 17.75 -12.70 -8.50
CA LEU A 351 19.01 -12.56 -9.25
C LEU A 351 18.86 -13.26 -10.59
N VAL A 352 19.24 -12.59 -11.69
CA VAL A 352 19.02 -13.04 -13.07
C VAL A 352 20.36 -13.26 -13.77
N TYR A 353 20.56 -14.45 -14.38
CA TYR A 353 21.76 -14.83 -15.13
C TYR A 353 21.49 -15.01 -16.62
#